data_8be1e945c5b7950301ea4e93fc62f5b6
#
_entry.id   8be1e945c5b7950301ea4e93fc62f5b6
#
_cell.length_a   1.000
_cell.length_b   1.000
_cell.length_c   1.000
_cell.angle_alpha   90.00
_cell.angle_beta   90.00
_cell.angle_gamma   90.00
#
_symmetry.space_group_name_H-M   'P 1'
#
loop_
_entity.id
_entity.type
_entity.pdbx_description
1 polymer ?
#
loop_
_entity_poly.entity_id
_entity_poly.type
_entity_poly.pdbx_seq_one_letter_code
_entity_poly.pdbx_strand_id
1 'polypeptide(L)'
;MAIESIERLTVQLGRLPGIGRKTAARLAYHILGVPEDQAQELAKAILDARSKVHNCPICGTYTDGELCEICADPRRRADVICVVSDPKDVIAMEKTREFNGRYHVLFGALSPMEGIGPKDIKINELLERCKEGQVKEVILATNPDVEGEATASYIARLLKPLGVTASRIAHGIPIGGNLEYTDEVTLAKALEGRRNL
;
A
#
# COMPACT_ATOMS: atom_id res chain seq x y z
N MET A 1 -9.44 -13.09 40.83
CA MET A 1 -10.22 -11.83 40.84
C MET A 1 -9.77 -11.05 39.59
N ALA A 2 -10.64 -10.84 38.66
CA ALA A 2 -10.32 -10.07 37.46
C ALA A 2 -10.54 -8.59 37.76
N ILE A 3 -9.56 -7.76 37.41
CA ILE A 3 -9.67 -6.31 37.55
C ILE A 3 -10.20 -5.79 36.22
N GLU A 4 -11.39 -5.19 36.22
CA GLU A 4 -12.12 -4.78 35.01
C GLU A 4 -11.29 -3.91 34.07
N SER A 5 -10.54 -2.94 34.59
CA SER A 5 -9.68 -2.06 33.79
C SER A 5 -8.58 -2.82 33.04
N ILE A 6 -8.01 -3.86 33.67
CA ILE A 6 -6.98 -4.71 33.06
C ILE A 6 -7.59 -5.57 31.94
N GLU A 7 -8.76 -6.14 32.21
CA GLU A 7 -9.47 -6.94 31.21
C GLU A 7 -9.86 -6.10 30.00
N ARG A 8 -10.40 -4.90 30.22
CA ARG A 8 -10.76 -3.98 29.15
C ARG A 8 -9.55 -3.60 28.28
N LEU A 9 -8.40 -3.29 28.88
CA LEU A 9 -7.16 -3.01 28.14
C LEU A 9 -6.70 -4.24 27.34
N THR A 10 -6.70 -5.42 27.98
CA THR A 10 -6.34 -6.69 27.34
C THR A 10 -7.22 -6.97 26.11
N VAL A 11 -8.53 -6.77 26.24
CA VAL A 11 -9.47 -6.96 25.11
C VAL A 11 -9.17 -6.00 23.97
N GLN A 12 -8.89 -4.72 24.25
CA GLN A 12 -8.57 -3.75 23.19
C GLN A 12 -7.26 -4.09 22.47
N LEU A 13 -6.22 -4.46 23.23
CA LEU A 13 -4.94 -4.90 22.62
C LEU A 13 -5.10 -6.18 21.81
N GLY A 14 -5.96 -7.11 22.25
CA GLY A 14 -6.24 -8.35 21.53
C GLY A 14 -7.04 -8.18 20.23
N ARG A 15 -7.58 -6.98 19.95
CA ARG A 15 -8.21 -6.64 18.65
C ARG A 15 -7.20 -6.27 17.58
N LEU A 16 -5.95 -6.04 17.97
CA LEU A 16 -4.90 -5.69 17.00
C LEU A 16 -4.48 -6.94 16.22
N PRO A 17 -4.30 -6.84 14.88
CA PRO A 17 -3.88 -7.97 14.07
C PRO A 17 -2.57 -8.58 14.58
N GLY A 18 -2.50 -9.90 14.65
CA GLY A 18 -1.32 -10.63 15.14
C GLY A 18 -1.16 -10.67 16.65
N ILE A 19 -2.02 -9.99 17.44
CA ILE A 19 -1.97 -10.00 18.89
C ILE A 19 -3.02 -10.98 19.44
N GLY A 20 -2.56 -12.17 19.82
CA GLY A 20 -3.40 -13.15 20.51
C GLY A 20 -3.64 -12.79 21.99
N ARG A 21 -4.64 -13.43 22.62
CA ARG A 21 -5.06 -13.17 24.02
C ARG A 21 -3.91 -13.18 25.03
N LYS A 22 -2.97 -14.14 24.90
CA LYS A 22 -1.82 -14.27 25.81
C LYS A 22 -0.86 -13.07 25.67
N THR A 23 -0.60 -12.65 24.46
CA THR A 23 0.25 -11.48 24.16
C THR A 23 -0.42 -10.19 24.63
N ALA A 24 -1.73 -10.04 24.39
CA ALA A 24 -2.51 -8.89 24.82
C ALA A 24 -2.47 -8.72 26.36
N ALA A 25 -2.65 -9.81 27.12
CA ALA A 25 -2.53 -9.78 28.57
C ALA A 25 -1.12 -9.35 29.02
N ARG A 26 -0.07 -9.90 28.40
CA ARG A 26 1.31 -9.51 28.72
C ARG A 26 1.59 -8.03 28.44
N LEU A 27 1.08 -7.49 27.32
CA LEU A 27 1.18 -6.07 26.99
C LEU A 27 0.41 -5.19 27.99
N ALA A 28 -0.79 -5.59 28.39
CA ALA A 28 -1.57 -4.86 29.40
C ALA A 28 -0.81 -4.75 30.72
N TYR A 29 -0.25 -5.84 31.23
CA TYR A 29 0.57 -5.81 32.44
C TYR A 29 1.86 -5.01 32.29
N HIS A 30 2.48 -5.03 31.09
CA HIS A 30 3.65 -4.19 30.80
C HIS A 30 3.30 -2.70 30.91
N ILE A 31 2.19 -2.28 30.29
CA ILE A 31 1.71 -0.89 30.31
C ILE A 31 1.40 -0.42 31.76
N LEU A 32 0.94 -1.32 32.63
CA LEU A 32 0.74 -1.00 34.05
C LEU A 32 2.05 -0.87 34.83
N GLY A 33 3.13 -1.47 34.34
CA GLY A 33 4.46 -1.43 34.97
C GLY A 33 5.34 -0.27 34.53
N VAL A 34 5.00 0.45 33.46
CA VAL A 34 5.76 1.64 33.01
C VAL A 34 5.32 2.89 33.80
N PRO A 35 6.16 3.94 33.86
CA PRO A 35 5.77 5.23 34.43
C PRO A 35 4.52 5.81 33.73
N GLU A 36 3.73 6.56 34.49
CA GLU A 36 2.44 7.10 34.00
C GLU A 36 2.60 8.00 32.76
N ASP A 37 3.66 8.80 32.72
CA ASP A 37 4.00 9.66 31.58
C ASP A 37 4.22 8.87 30.29
N GLN A 38 4.90 7.72 30.35
CA GLN A 38 5.08 6.84 29.18
C GLN A 38 3.76 6.21 28.70
N ALA A 39 2.89 5.81 29.63
CA ALA A 39 1.57 5.30 29.29
C ALA A 39 0.70 6.38 28.63
N GLN A 40 0.76 7.61 29.15
CA GLN A 40 0.06 8.77 28.57
C GLN A 40 0.62 9.13 27.17
N GLU A 41 1.94 9.08 26.99
CA GLU A 41 2.58 9.34 25.70
C GLU A 41 2.12 8.32 24.64
N LEU A 42 2.08 7.03 24.97
CA LEU A 42 1.55 5.99 24.09
C LEU A 42 0.09 6.25 23.70
N ALA A 43 -0.75 6.55 24.68
CA ALA A 43 -2.16 6.84 24.43
C ALA A 43 -2.33 8.06 23.53
N LYS A 44 -1.57 9.13 23.79
CA LYS A 44 -1.56 10.35 22.97
C LYS A 44 -1.07 10.08 21.56
N ALA A 45 -0.01 9.30 21.38
CA ALA A 45 0.51 8.95 20.05
C ALA A 45 -0.54 8.23 19.18
N ILE A 46 -1.31 7.31 19.78
CA ILE A 46 -2.42 6.61 19.10
C ILE A 46 -3.51 7.60 18.67
N LEU A 47 -3.94 8.48 19.57
CA LEU A 47 -4.97 9.46 19.28
C LEU A 47 -4.52 10.49 18.25
N ASP A 48 -3.29 10.99 18.37
CA ASP A 48 -2.71 11.95 17.42
C ASP A 48 -2.59 11.36 16.01
N ALA A 49 -2.05 10.14 15.89
CA ALA A 49 -1.98 9.47 14.60
C ALA A 49 -3.37 9.29 13.97
N ARG A 50 -4.37 8.86 14.75
CA ARG A 50 -5.73 8.64 14.25
C ARG A 50 -6.43 9.93 13.84
N SER A 51 -6.16 11.05 14.52
CA SER A 51 -6.83 12.33 14.26
C SER A 51 -6.15 13.17 13.18
N LYS A 52 -4.81 13.09 13.07
CA LYS A 52 -4.03 13.94 12.16
C LYS A 52 -3.78 13.27 10.81
N VAL A 53 -3.53 11.94 10.80
CA VAL A 53 -3.21 11.25 9.56
C VAL A 53 -4.47 11.00 8.73
N HIS A 54 -4.41 11.44 7.48
CA HIS A 54 -5.45 11.24 6.47
C HIS A 54 -4.84 10.90 5.11
N ASN A 55 -5.68 10.63 4.12
CA ASN A 55 -5.20 10.32 2.78
C ASN A 55 -4.95 11.60 1.98
N CYS A 56 -3.80 11.69 1.33
CA CYS A 56 -3.47 12.76 0.41
C CYS A 56 -4.54 12.85 -0.68
N PRO A 57 -5.16 14.03 -0.92
CA PRO A 57 -6.25 14.19 -1.87
C PRO A 57 -5.85 13.89 -3.33
N ILE A 58 -4.54 13.96 -3.65
CA ILE A 58 -4.05 13.71 -5.01
C ILE A 58 -3.75 12.23 -5.24
N CYS A 59 -2.98 11.59 -4.36
CA CYS A 59 -2.45 10.25 -4.61
C CYS A 59 -3.00 9.15 -3.69
N GLY A 60 -3.68 9.51 -2.61
CA GLY A 60 -4.26 8.56 -1.65
C GLY A 60 -3.28 8.03 -0.60
N THR A 61 -1.97 8.36 -0.63
CA THR A 61 -1.04 7.94 0.44
C THR A 61 -1.34 8.67 1.75
N TYR A 62 -0.80 8.18 2.85
CA TYR A 62 -0.97 8.84 4.16
C TYR A 62 -0.17 10.15 4.26
N THR A 63 -0.78 11.14 4.91
CA THR A 63 -0.17 12.43 5.22
C THR A 63 -0.83 13.04 6.46
N ASP A 64 -0.14 13.91 7.15
CA ASP A 64 -0.65 14.80 8.20
C ASP A 64 -0.66 16.28 7.76
N GLY A 65 -0.21 16.57 6.52
CA GLY A 65 -0.26 17.87 5.87
C GLY A 65 -1.34 17.95 4.79
N GLU A 66 -1.55 19.10 4.16
CA GLU A 66 -2.51 19.27 3.06
C GLU A 66 -2.23 18.32 1.89
N LEU A 67 -0.94 18.14 1.55
CA LEU A 67 -0.45 17.18 0.56
C LEU A 67 0.66 16.33 1.18
N CYS A 68 0.81 15.10 0.70
CA CYS A 68 1.97 14.29 1.07
C CYS A 68 3.26 14.88 0.48
N GLU A 69 4.39 14.54 1.10
CA GLU A 69 5.73 15.01 0.67
C GLU A 69 6.00 14.74 -0.81
N ILE A 70 5.50 13.61 -1.35
CA ILE A 70 5.68 13.25 -2.76
C ILE A 70 4.89 14.16 -3.70
N CYS A 71 3.63 14.45 -3.36
CA CYS A 71 2.79 15.32 -4.20
C CYS A 71 3.17 16.80 -4.08
N ALA A 72 3.72 17.22 -2.94
CA ALA A 72 4.19 18.56 -2.69
C ALA A 72 5.58 18.84 -3.33
N ASP A 73 6.38 17.82 -3.63
CA ASP A 73 7.71 18.00 -4.21
C ASP A 73 7.65 18.33 -5.72
N PRO A 74 7.99 19.57 -6.14
CA PRO A 74 7.96 19.98 -7.54
C PRO A 74 9.01 19.29 -8.41
N ARG A 75 10.01 18.62 -7.83
CA ARG A 75 11.05 17.89 -8.55
C ARG A 75 10.55 16.54 -9.04
N ARG A 76 9.42 16.05 -8.53
CA ARG A 76 8.81 14.79 -8.95
C ARG A 76 8.18 14.92 -10.34
N ARG A 77 8.46 13.98 -11.19
CA ARG A 77 7.89 13.88 -12.53
C ARG A 77 6.37 13.73 -12.47
N ALA A 78 5.66 14.68 -13.06
CA ALA A 78 4.20 14.65 -13.13
C ALA A 78 3.67 13.76 -14.27
N ASP A 79 4.54 13.40 -15.23
CA ASP A 79 4.19 12.63 -16.43
C ASP A 79 4.24 11.11 -16.22
N VAL A 80 4.66 10.62 -15.03
CA VAL A 80 4.69 9.20 -14.69
C VAL A 80 3.99 8.97 -13.35
N ILE A 81 3.03 8.05 -13.35
CA ILE A 81 2.31 7.63 -12.14
C ILE A 81 2.56 6.14 -11.86
N CYS A 82 3.01 5.82 -10.65
CA CYS A 82 3.08 4.44 -10.16
C CYS A 82 1.79 4.13 -9.36
N VAL A 83 1.04 3.13 -9.82
CA VAL A 83 -0.22 2.70 -9.22
C VAL A 83 0.01 1.52 -8.30
N VAL A 84 -0.40 1.63 -7.06
CA VAL A 84 -0.28 0.61 -6.01
C VAL A 84 -1.62 0.30 -5.38
N SER A 85 -1.74 -0.86 -4.74
CA SER A 85 -2.99 -1.28 -4.10
C SER A 85 -3.21 -0.63 -2.73
N ASP A 86 -2.16 -0.37 -1.96
CA ASP A 86 -2.24 0.07 -0.56
C ASP A 86 -1.24 1.23 -0.29
N PRO A 87 -1.56 2.20 0.59
CA PRO A 87 -0.62 3.27 0.96
C PRO A 87 0.73 2.78 1.49
N LYS A 88 0.79 1.61 2.14
CA LYS A 88 2.05 1.01 2.60
C LYS A 88 3.00 0.63 1.46
N ASP A 89 2.45 0.32 0.27
CA ASP A 89 3.24 -0.05 -0.90
C ASP A 89 4.03 1.16 -1.42
N VAL A 90 3.47 2.39 -1.29
CA VAL A 90 4.20 3.63 -1.57
C VAL A 90 5.47 3.72 -0.73
N ILE A 91 5.36 3.40 0.56
CA ILE A 91 6.52 3.42 1.48
C ILE A 91 7.58 2.40 1.05
N ALA A 92 7.14 1.22 0.60
CA ALA A 92 8.05 0.18 0.12
C ALA A 92 8.77 0.61 -1.16
N MET A 93 8.06 1.23 -2.11
CA MET A 93 8.62 1.75 -3.36
C MET A 93 9.61 2.91 -3.10
N GLU A 94 9.28 3.85 -2.23
CA GLU A 94 10.14 5.00 -1.88
C GLU A 94 11.46 4.58 -1.21
N LYS A 95 11.46 3.46 -0.47
CA LYS A 95 12.71 2.91 0.12
C LYS A 95 13.74 2.54 -0.93
N THR A 96 13.34 2.23 -2.15
CA THR A 96 14.26 1.90 -3.25
C THR A 96 15.04 3.12 -3.73
N ARG A 97 14.48 4.32 -3.62
CA ARG A 97 15.01 5.60 -4.14
C ARG A 97 15.20 5.63 -5.67
N GLU A 98 14.62 4.65 -6.39
CA GLU A 98 14.76 4.51 -7.85
C GLU A 98 13.61 5.18 -8.63
N PHE A 99 12.51 5.49 -7.95
CA PHE A 99 11.34 6.08 -8.59
C PHE A 99 11.21 7.58 -8.28
N ASN A 100 11.15 8.39 -9.32
CA ASN A 100 11.03 9.85 -9.21
C ASN A 100 9.72 10.40 -9.80
N GLY A 101 8.71 9.54 -9.96
CA GLY A 101 7.36 9.93 -10.39
C GLY A 101 6.42 10.19 -9.21
N ARG A 102 5.13 10.22 -9.51
CA ARG A 102 4.05 10.34 -8.53
C ARG A 102 3.35 9.00 -8.34
N TYR A 103 2.57 8.87 -7.27
CA TYR A 103 1.81 7.66 -6.98
C TYR A 103 0.31 7.85 -7.15
N HIS A 104 -0.38 6.73 -7.22
CA HIS A 104 -1.81 6.63 -7.08
C HIS A 104 -2.17 5.35 -6.33
N VAL A 105 -2.88 5.48 -5.22
CA VAL A 105 -3.31 4.36 -4.37
C VAL A 105 -4.74 3.99 -4.73
N LEU A 106 -4.95 2.70 -5.05
CA LEU A 106 -6.26 2.18 -5.43
C LEU A 106 -7.16 1.85 -4.22
N PHE A 107 -6.59 1.59 -3.05
CA PHE A 107 -7.26 1.07 -1.84
C PHE A 107 -7.89 -0.31 -2.04
N GLY A 108 -7.25 -1.17 -2.82
CA GLY A 108 -7.67 -2.54 -3.07
C GLY A 108 -7.30 -3.04 -4.46
N ALA A 109 -7.88 -4.18 -4.81
CA ALA A 109 -7.82 -4.80 -6.13
C ALA A 109 -9.22 -5.24 -6.55
N LEU A 110 -9.44 -5.47 -7.84
CA LEU A 110 -10.67 -6.05 -8.34
C LEU A 110 -10.80 -7.49 -7.83
N SER A 111 -11.85 -7.79 -7.10
CA SER A 111 -12.15 -9.13 -6.57
C SER A 111 -13.62 -9.46 -6.74
N PRO A 112 -14.01 -10.07 -7.88
CA PRO A 112 -15.38 -10.50 -8.10
C PRO A 112 -15.89 -11.47 -7.03
N MET A 113 -15.01 -12.29 -6.46
CA MET A 113 -15.33 -13.23 -5.39
C MET A 113 -15.75 -12.53 -4.10
N GLU A 114 -15.14 -11.36 -3.81
CA GLU A 114 -15.47 -10.53 -2.65
C GLU A 114 -16.48 -9.41 -3.00
N GLY A 115 -16.96 -9.35 -4.23
CA GLY A 115 -17.90 -8.33 -4.70
C GLY A 115 -17.25 -6.96 -4.94
N ILE A 116 -15.90 -6.88 -4.97
CA ILE A 116 -15.17 -5.63 -5.18
C ILE A 116 -15.05 -5.34 -6.68
N GLY A 117 -15.77 -4.33 -7.14
CA GLY A 117 -15.76 -3.88 -8.52
C GLY A 117 -14.95 -2.60 -8.76
N PRO A 118 -14.92 -2.09 -10.02
CA PRO A 118 -14.14 -0.90 -10.37
C PRO A 118 -14.60 0.40 -9.69
N LYS A 119 -15.79 0.43 -9.10
CA LYS A 119 -16.33 1.58 -8.37
C LYS A 119 -15.95 1.59 -6.90
N ASP A 120 -15.50 0.45 -6.39
CA ASP A 120 -15.16 0.28 -4.98
C ASP A 120 -13.69 0.63 -4.69
N ILE A 121 -12.88 0.76 -5.74
CA ILE A 121 -11.48 1.15 -5.69
C ILE A 121 -11.23 2.39 -6.58
N LYS A 122 -10.14 3.11 -6.34
CA LYS A 122 -9.87 4.44 -6.90
C LYS A 122 -9.39 4.46 -8.37
N ILE A 123 -10.03 3.66 -9.25
CA ILE A 123 -9.70 3.62 -10.68
C ILE A 123 -10.19 4.89 -11.39
N ASN A 124 -11.39 5.38 -11.06
CA ASN A 124 -11.94 6.56 -11.73
C ASN A 124 -11.08 7.79 -11.48
N GLU A 125 -10.62 7.99 -10.25
CA GLU A 125 -9.74 9.09 -9.89
C GLU A 125 -8.39 9.02 -10.62
N LEU A 126 -7.86 7.82 -10.88
CA LEU A 126 -6.68 7.63 -11.73
C LEU A 126 -6.95 8.09 -13.15
N LEU A 127 -8.09 7.69 -13.73
CA LEU A 127 -8.44 8.06 -15.11
C LEU A 127 -8.63 9.57 -15.27
N GLU A 128 -9.25 10.24 -14.30
CA GLU A 128 -9.39 11.70 -14.32
C GLU A 128 -8.01 12.37 -14.34
N ARG A 129 -7.05 11.91 -13.51
CA ARG A 129 -5.68 12.42 -13.54
C ARG A 129 -4.99 12.21 -14.89
N CYS A 130 -5.30 11.13 -15.59
CA CYS A 130 -4.75 10.84 -16.91
C CYS A 130 -5.37 11.68 -18.03
N LYS A 131 -6.63 12.10 -17.89
CA LYS A 131 -7.32 12.95 -18.88
C LYS A 131 -6.76 14.38 -18.97
N GLU A 132 -6.10 14.88 -17.93
CA GLU A 132 -5.46 16.21 -17.93
C GLU A 132 -4.30 16.32 -18.93
N GLY A 133 -3.93 15.24 -19.60
CA GLY A 133 -2.98 15.21 -20.72
C GLY A 133 -1.50 15.34 -20.34
N GLN A 134 -1.19 15.43 -19.04
CA GLN A 134 0.20 15.51 -18.56
C GLN A 134 0.84 14.14 -18.37
N VAL A 135 0.02 13.10 -18.09
CA VAL A 135 0.50 11.74 -17.78
C VAL A 135 0.79 11.00 -19.08
N LYS A 136 2.02 10.54 -19.23
CA LYS A 136 2.49 9.76 -20.39
C LYS A 136 2.57 8.27 -20.09
N GLU A 137 2.89 7.93 -18.83
CA GLU A 137 3.07 6.55 -18.40
C GLU A 137 2.40 6.29 -17.06
N VAL A 138 1.76 5.14 -16.96
CA VAL A 138 1.23 4.56 -15.72
C VAL A 138 1.91 3.21 -15.50
N ILE A 139 2.72 3.12 -14.43
CA ILE A 139 3.37 1.89 -13.99
C ILE A 139 2.40 1.17 -13.04
N LEU A 140 1.94 -0.01 -13.42
CA LEU A 140 1.04 -0.83 -12.63
C LEU A 140 1.84 -1.70 -11.67
N ALA A 141 1.84 -1.33 -10.38
CA ALA A 141 2.57 -1.96 -9.29
C ALA A 141 1.63 -2.61 -8.26
N THR A 142 0.49 -3.14 -8.71
CA THR A 142 -0.38 -3.99 -7.90
C THR A 142 0.30 -5.31 -7.58
N ASN A 143 -0.14 -6.02 -6.53
CA ASN A 143 0.44 -7.30 -6.16
C ASN A 143 0.48 -8.31 -7.32
N PRO A 144 1.48 -9.22 -7.37
CA PRO A 144 1.60 -10.24 -8.40
C PRO A 144 0.72 -11.48 -8.11
N ASP A 145 -0.52 -11.24 -7.67
CA ASP A 145 -1.56 -12.24 -7.48
C ASP A 145 -2.64 -12.12 -8.57
N VAL A 146 -3.59 -13.04 -8.57
CA VAL A 146 -4.66 -13.11 -9.58
C VAL A 146 -5.47 -11.81 -9.64
N GLU A 147 -5.80 -11.23 -8.50
CA GLU A 147 -6.59 -10.01 -8.39
C GLU A 147 -5.80 -8.77 -8.84
N GLY A 148 -4.53 -8.68 -8.45
CA GLY A 148 -3.65 -7.60 -8.87
C GLY A 148 -3.34 -7.63 -10.36
N GLU A 149 -3.16 -8.81 -10.97
CA GLU A 149 -3.00 -8.98 -12.42
C GLU A 149 -4.28 -8.62 -13.19
N ALA A 150 -5.44 -9.06 -12.69
CA ALA A 150 -6.74 -8.69 -13.27
C ALA A 150 -6.95 -7.18 -13.21
N THR A 151 -6.61 -6.55 -12.08
CA THR A 151 -6.70 -5.11 -11.87
C THR A 151 -5.78 -4.35 -12.83
N ALA A 152 -4.52 -4.77 -12.93
CA ALA A 152 -3.55 -4.18 -13.85
C ALA A 152 -4.02 -4.27 -15.31
N SER A 153 -4.47 -5.44 -15.74
CA SER A 153 -5.00 -5.67 -17.09
C SER A 153 -6.25 -4.84 -17.37
N TYR A 154 -7.11 -4.66 -16.39
CA TYR A 154 -8.31 -3.83 -16.51
C TYR A 154 -7.94 -2.35 -16.68
N ILE A 155 -7.05 -1.82 -15.83
CA ILE A 155 -6.59 -0.44 -15.90
C ILE A 155 -5.87 -0.18 -17.23
N ALA A 156 -4.99 -1.07 -17.68
CA ALA A 156 -4.28 -0.94 -18.95
C ALA A 156 -5.23 -0.78 -20.14
N ARG A 157 -6.35 -1.52 -20.17
CA ARG A 157 -7.38 -1.37 -21.20
C ARG A 157 -8.07 -0.01 -21.17
N LEU A 158 -8.28 0.56 -19.98
CA LEU A 158 -8.89 1.89 -19.84
C LEU A 158 -7.95 3.03 -20.20
N LEU A 159 -6.63 2.86 -20.03
CA LEU A 159 -5.62 3.85 -20.36
C LEU A 159 -5.33 3.91 -21.86
N LYS A 160 -5.50 2.79 -22.58
CA LYS A 160 -5.21 2.70 -24.03
C LYS A 160 -5.92 3.78 -24.86
N PRO A 161 -7.25 4.03 -24.73
CA PRO A 161 -7.93 5.08 -25.49
C PRO A 161 -7.52 6.50 -25.08
N LEU A 162 -6.89 6.69 -23.91
CA LEU A 162 -6.36 7.98 -23.47
C LEU A 162 -4.95 8.26 -24.04
N GLY A 163 -4.35 7.32 -24.76
CA GLY A 163 -2.99 7.45 -25.29
C GLY A 163 -1.89 7.36 -24.23
N VAL A 164 -2.22 6.87 -23.03
CA VAL A 164 -1.28 6.72 -21.91
C VAL A 164 -0.65 5.33 -21.97
N THR A 165 0.68 5.27 -21.90
CA THR A 165 1.40 4.00 -21.84
C THR A 165 1.18 3.32 -20.50
N ALA A 166 0.74 2.08 -20.51
CA ALA A 166 0.67 1.24 -19.31
C ALA A 166 1.86 0.28 -19.29
N SER A 167 2.63 0.31 -18.22
CA SER A 167 3.72 -0.63 -17.96
C SER A 167 3.46 -1.41 -16.66
N ARG A 168 4.13 -2.55 -16.48
CA ARG A 168 4.00 -3.43 -15.31
C ARG A 168 5.37 -3.58 -14.67
N ILE A 169 5.45 -3.54 -13.33
CA ILE A 169 6.70 -3.92 -12.66
C ILE A 169 7.06 -5.36 -13.03
N ALA A 170 8.36 -5.61 -13.24
CA ALA A 170 8.85 -6.92 -13.62
C ALA A 170 8.57 -7.96 -12.51
N HIS A 171 8.18 -9.15 -12.93
CA HIS A 171 8.09 -10.32 -12.07
C HIS A 171 9.33 -11.17 -12.29
N GLY A 172 9.85 -11.78 -11.23
CA GLY A 172 11.02 -12.63 -11.37
C GLY A 172 11.52 -13.19 -10.05
N ILE A 173 12.64 -13.87 -10.15
CA ILE A 173 13.31 -14.50 -9.02
C ILE A 173 13.93 -13.41 -8.15
N PRO A 174 13.71 -13.42 -6.83
CA PRO A 174 14.33 -12.44 -5.93
C PRO A 174 15.86 -12.57 -5.93
N ILE A 175 16.55 -11.43 -5.84
CA ILE A 175 18.01 -11.42 -5.75
C ILE A 175 18.47 -12.21 -4.52
N GLY A 176 19.39 -13.14 -4.72
CA GLY A 176 19.89 -14.06 -3.67
C GLY A 176 19.04 -15.34 -3.50
N GLY A 177 17.96 -15.48 -4.27
CA GLY A 177 17.19 -16.72 -4.32
C GLY A 177 17.86 -17.79 -5.18
N ASN A 178 17.75 -19.07 -4.76
CA ASN A 178 18.20 -20.20 -5.57
C ASN A 178 17.06 -20.67 -6.48
N LEU A 179 17.40 -21.02 -7.73
CA LEU A 179 16.44 -21.51 -8.73
C LEU A 179 15.69 -22.76 -8.28
N GLU A 180 16.38 -23.67 -7.57
CA GLU A 180 15.81 -24.96 -7.11
C GLU A 180 14.69 -24.80 -6.08
N TYR A 181 14.61 -23.65 -5.37
CA TYR A 181 13.56 -23.39 -4.37
C TYR A 181 12.47 -22.45 -4.90
N THR A 182 12.57 -22.04 -6.17
CA THR A 182 11.59 -21.15 -6.77
C THR A 182 10.47 -21.96 -7.40
N ASP A 183 9.23 -21.58 -7.14
CA ASP A 183 8.05 -22.25 -7.70
C ASP A 183 7.97 -22.11 -9.23
N GLU A 184 7.26 -23.03 -9.87
CA GLU A 184 7.16 -23.13 -11.34
C GLU A 184 6.54 -21.88 -11.97
N VAL A 185 5.59 -21.22 -11.31
CA VAL A 185 4.89 -20.03 -11.84
C VAL A 185 5.86 -18.86 -11.88
N THR A 186 6.61 -18.65 -10.79
CA THR A 186 7.63 -17.59 -10.69
C THR A 186 8.75 -17.82 -11.72
N LEU A 187 9.21 -19.07 -11.92
CA LEU A 187 10.19 -19.39 -12.95
C LEU A 187 9.67 -19.12 -14.36
N ALA A 188 8.43 -19.50 -14.65
CA ALA A 188 7.80 -19.24 -15.94
C ALA A 188 7.72 -17.72 -16.23
N LYS A 189 7.29 -16.92 -15.23
CA LYS A 189 7.24 -15.45 -15.35
C LYS A 189 8.62 -14.82 -15.53
N ALA A 190 9.63 -15.33 -14.85
CA ALA A 190 11.01 -14.88 -15.02
C ALA A 190 11.54 -15.16 -16.45
N LEU A 191 11.22 -16.33 -17.01
CA LEU A 191 11.57 -16.70 -18.39
C LEU A 191 10.83 -15.83 -19.43
N GLU A 192 9.53 -15.56 -19.22
CA GLU A 192 8.77 -14.64 -20.08
C GLU A 192 9.39 -13.24 -20.07
N GLY A 193 9.74 -12.72 -18.89
CA GLY A 193 10.31 -11.39 -18.67
C GLY A 193 11.83 -11.27 -18.91
N ARG A 194 12.49 -12.31 -19.44
CA ARG A 194 13.94 -12.30 -19.69
C ARG A 194 14.38 -11.16 -20.57
N ARG A 195 15.52 -10.57 -20.29
CA ARG A 195 16.12 -9.47 -21.06
C ARG A 195 17.37 -9.96 -21.77
N ASN A 196 17.66 -9.37 -22.95
CA ASN A 196 18.96 -9.53 -23.60
C ASN A 196 20.02 -8.75 -22.79
N LEU A 197 21.22 -9.30 -22.69
CA LEU A 197 22.38 -8.68 -22.06
C LEU A 197 23.16 -7.83 -23.05
#